data_db0a831fb1d8b4dea64f7900535e7627
#
_entry.id   db0a831fb1d8b4dea64f7900535e7627
#
_cell.length_a   1.000
_cell.length_b   1.000
_cell.length_c   1.000
_cell.angle_alpha   90.00
_cell.angle_beta   90.00
_cell.angle_gamma   90.00
#
_symmetry.space_group_name_H-M   'P 1'
#
loop_
_entity.id
_entity.type
_entity.pdbx_description
1 polymer ?
#
loop_
_entity_poly.entity_id
_entity_poly.type
_entity_poly.pdbx_seq_one_letter_code
_entity_poly.pdbx_strand_id
1 'polypeptide(L)'
;MTKNISRRDFIGSIAAATAATALTSCSTISTPRRPAGLRATQNAKVQIGCIGVGWQGGANLDAFLGISDCRVLAIADVDASHLNDAVNKVNARYQDKGCAAYKDFRELITRADLDAVCISTPDHWHSIPAIAAANAGKDIFCEKPLSHTLNEGIAMVEAVQRNGRIWQTGSWQRSQNFFRWAAELVQNGYLGKVTRVEVGLPSGHADFGGTGNTKPNGEPPAGVDYDFWIGPAQMMPFNPCRFHKNWRWNYNTGGGQLMDWIGHHCDIAHWGLASPQFGCGPDDAVGPSEVSATAEFPAKDAVWNTATKFHIECKYPNAVNVVIAGGYGEIKGGTKWIGPQGWVHVDRGHIAASNPEWIKEIQAQEKSGNLKIRLYKSPGHAQEFVDSVKSRKRTLTPVEVAHRSQTPGHLGYIASVVGRTLKWNAAKQQIIGDAEATKLLSKTMRAPWHL
;
A
#
# COMPACT_ATOMS: atom_id res chain seq x y z
N MET A 1 -46.40 -50.46 22.64
CA MET A 1 -46.66 -49.25 23.44
C MET A 1 -45.55 -48.25 23.12
N THR A 2 -45.77 -47.39 22.15
CA THR A 2 -44.85 -46.37 21.70
C THR A 2 -45.09 -45.08 22.53
N LYS A 3 -44.15 -44.72 23.37
CA LYS A 3 -44.20 -43.44 24.11
C LYS A 3 -43.91 -42.27 23.15
N ASN A 4 -44.91 -41.43 22.96
CA ASN A 4 -44.73 -40.14 22.27
C ASN A 4 -43.87 -39.20 23.12
N ILE A 5 -42.71 -38.82 22.63
CA ILE A 5 -41.85 -37.79 23.21
C ILE A 5 -42.44 -36.43 22.83
N SER A 6 -42.68 -35.56 23.84
CA SER A 6 -43.23 -34.22 23.58
C SER A 6 -42.21 -33.28 22.96
N ARG A 7 -42.68 -32.26 22.22
CA ARG A 7 -41.82 -31.21 21.64
C ARG A 7 -40.95 -30.49 22.69
N ARG A 8 -41.37 -30.42 23.94
CA ARG A 8 -40.62 -29.85 25.05
C ARG A 8 -39.41 -30.68 25.44
N ASP A 9 -39.53 -32.01 25.43
CA ASP A 9 -38.44 -32.94 25.80
C ASP A 9 -37.35 -32.96 24.70
N PHE A 10 -37.74 -32.76 23.45
CA PHE A 10 -36.82 -32.66 22.33
C PHE A 10 -36.01 -31.36 22.37
N ILE A 11 -36.64 -30.20 22.73
CA ILE A 11 -35.95 -28.89 22.83
C ILE A 11 -35.02 -28.88 24.05
N GLY A 12 -35.38 -29.51 25.17
CA GLY A 12 -34.51 -29.63 26.33
C GLY A 12 -33.26 -30.48 26.07
N SER A 13 -33.35 -31.50 25.25
CA SER A 13 -32.23 -32.37 24.88
C SER A 13 -31.25 -31.71 23.93
N ILE A 14 -31.70 -30.81 23.02
CA ILE A 14 -30.86 -30.05 22.12
C ILE A 14 -30.13 -28.93 22.87
N ALA A 15 -30.79 -28.29 23.85
CA ALA A 15 -30.15 -27.24 24.65
C ALA A 15 -29.04 -27.78 25.56
N ALA A 16 -29.18 -29.01 26.09
CA ALA A 16 -28.14 -29.65 26.90
C ALA A 16 -26.94 -30.12 26.07
N ALA A 17 -27.15 -30.56 24.82
CA ALA A 17 -26.06 -30.96 23.91
C ALA A 17 -25.25 -29.77 23.36
N THR A 18 -25.91 -28.60 23.13
CA THR A 18 -25.23 -27.38 22.70
C THR A 18 -24.46 -26.69 23.82
N ALA A 19 -24.89 -26.83 25.08
CA ALA A 19 -24.15 -26.27 26.22
C ALA A 19 -22.89 -27.08 26.57
N ALA A 20 -22.88 -28.39 26.34
CA ALA A 20 -21.69 -29.23 26.58
C ALA A 20 -20.62 -29.11 25.51
N THR A 21 -20.98 -28.76 24.26
CA THR A 21 -20.02 -28.47 23.18
C THR A 21 -19.45 -27.05 23.21
N ALA A 22 -20.11 -26.09 23.88
CA ALA A 22 -19.62 -24.74 24.03
C ALA A 22 -18.54 -24.58 25.13
N LEU A 23 -18.38 -25.56 26.01
CA LEU A 23 -17.38 -25.52 27.10
C LEU A 23 -16.06 -26.23 26.78
N THR A 24 -15.97 -26.95 25.64
CA THR A 24 -14.74 -27.65 25.22
C THR A 24 -14.03 -27.03 24.00
N SER A 25 -14.51 -25.92 23.47
CA SER A 25 -13.88 -25.20 22.38
C SER A 25 -13.24 -23.85 22.82
N CYS A 26 -12.80 -23.74 24.09
CA CYS A 26 -11.66 -22.90 24.41
C CYS A 26 -10.39 -23.65 23.97
N SER A 27 -10.30 -24.03 22.69
CA SER A 27 -9.03 -24.25 22.05
C SER A 27 -8.33 -22.89 22.04
N THR A 28 -7.33 -22.75 22.91
CA THR A 28 -6.25 -21.78 22.76
C THR A 28 -6.04 -21.59 21.27
N ILE A 29 -6.29 -20.37 20.78
CA ILE A 29 -5.73 -19.93 19.51
C ILE A 29 -4.23 -20.10 19.70
N SER A 30 -3.72 -21.25 19.28
CA SER A 30 -2.30 -21.47 19.20
C SER A 30 -1.83 -20.44 18.18
N THR A 31 -1.17 -19.38 18.66
CA THR A 31 -0.35 -18.53 17.80
C THR A 31 0.45 -19.47 16.92
N PRO A 32 0.40 -19.34 15.59
CA PRO A 32 1.12 -20.21 14.69
C PRO A 32 2.56 -20.23 15.16
N ARG A 33 3.06 -21.41 15.54
CA ARG A 33 4.47 -21.61 15.89
C ARG A 33 5.26 -21.12 14.68
N ARG A 34 6.05 -20.07 14.89
CA ARG A 34 7.08 -19.62 13.98
C ARG A 34 7.89 -20.86 13.56
N PRO A 35 8.07 -21.15 12.25
CA PRO A 35 9.10 -22.07 11.84
C PRO A 35 10.39 -21.60 12.50
N ALA A 36 11.19 -22.54 13.02
CA ALA A 36 12.46 -22.26 13.68
C ALA A 36 13.49 -21.77 12.64
N GLY A 37 13.32 -20.54 12.16
CA GLY A 37 14.21 -19.78 11.32
C GLY A 37 14.72 -18.61 12.13
N LEU A 38 16.01 -18.51 12.23
CA LEU A 38 16.87 -17.52 12.83
C LEU A 38 16.15 -16.31 13.45
N ARG A 39 16.11 -16.26 14.78
CA ARG A 39 15.84 -15.00 15.49
C ARG A 39 17.04 -14.10 15.17
N ALA A 40 16.85 -13.03 14.41
CA ALA A 40 17.78 -11.94 14.47
C ALA A 40 17.90 -11.57 15.96
N THR A 41 19.02 -11.90 16.59
CA THR A 41 19.32 -11.40 17.93
C THR A 41 19.34 -9.88 17.82
N GLN A 42 19.03 -9.13 18.87
CA GLN A 42 19.03 -7.67 18.85
C GLN A 42 20.33 -7.07 18.24
N ASN A 43 21.41 -7.81 18.26
CA ASN A 43 22.72 -7.43 17.73
C ASN A 43 23.02 -7.97 16.32
N ALA A 44 22.18 -8.85 15.73
CA ALA A 44 22.38 -9.34 14.38
C ALA A 44 21.83 -8.35 13.34
N LYS A 45 22.50 -8.26 12.18
CA LYS A 45 22.00 -7.48 11.04
C LYS A 45 20.78 -8.17 10.44
N VAL A 46 19.78 -7.37 10.03
CA VAL A 46 18.65 -7.88 9.27
C VAL A 46 19.09 -8.26 7.87
N GLN A 47 18.84 -9.49 7.45
CA GLN A 47 19.22 -10.02 6.15
C GLN A 47 18.09 -9.79 5.13
N ILE A 48 18.35 -9.02 4.07
CA ILE A 48 17.35 -8.55 3.13
C ILE A 48 17.60 -9.11 1.73
N GLY A 49 16.53 -9.57 1.05
CA GLY A 49 16.50 -9.82 -0.38
C GLY A 49 15.70 -8.71 -1.10
N CYS A 50 16.18 -8.22 -2.25
CA CYS A 50 15.48 -7.20 -3.03
C CYS A 50 14.89 -7.83 -4.30
N ILE A 51 13.61 -7.55 -4.58
CA ILE A 51 12.83 -8.05 -5.71
C ILE A 51 12.37 -6.86 -6.55
N GLY A 52 12.88 -6.76 -7.79
CA GLY A 52 12.72 -5.60 -8.65
C GLY A 52 13.66 -4.46 -8.23
N VAL A 53 14.69 -4.20 -9.03
CA VAL A 53 15.75 -3.23 -8.70
C VAL A 53 15.94 -2.15 -9.75
N GLY A 54 14.99 -2.02 -10.68
CA GLY A 54 14.92 -0.88 -11.59
C GLY A 54 14.50 0.39 -10.85
N TRP A 55 14.88 1.56 -11.31
CA TRP A 55 14.55 2.91 -10.83
C TRP A 55 14.32 3.04 -9.30
N GLN A 56 13.03 2.98 -8.84
CA GLN A 56 12.69 3.09 -7.42
C GLN A 56 13.29 1.94 -6.59
N GLY A 57 13.32 0.72 -7.16
CA GLY A 57 13.96 -0.43 -6.51
C GLY A 57 15.46 -0.21 -6.29
N GLY A 58 16.14 0.46 -7.24
CA GLY A 58 17.53 0.89 -7.05
C GLY A 58 17.70 1.91 -5.93
N ALA A 59 16.78 2.87 -5.80
CA ALA A 59 16.80 3.84 -4.71
C ALA A 59 16.55 3.17 -3.34
N ASN A 60 15.63 2.20 -3.27
CA ASN A 60 15.39 1.42 -2.06
C ASN A 60 16.60 0.55 -1.69
N LEU A 61 17.23 -0.08 -2.69
CA LEU A 61 18.49 -0.80 -2.50
C LEU A 61 19.58 0.12 -1.90
N ASP A 62 19.77 1.33 -2.45
CA ASP A 62 20.73 2.30 -1.94
C ASP A 62 20.43 2.70 -0.49
N ALA A 63 19.14 2.90 -0.16
CA ALA A 63 18.72 3.20 1.20
C ALA A 63 19.10 2.07 2.19
N PHE A 64 18.84 0.80 1.85
CA PHE A 64 19.22 -0.35 2.69
C PHE A 64 20.74 -0.54 2.76
N LEU A 65 21.48 -0.32 1.68
CA LEU A 65 22.94 -0.38 1.69
C LEU A 65 23.58 0.70 2.60
N GLY A 66 22.86 1.81 2.86
CA GLY A 66 23.27 2.86 3.79
C GLY A 66 23.11 2.50 5.27
N ILE A 67 22.34 1.45 5.61
CA ILE A 67 22.00 1.10 7.00
C ILE A 67 22.98 0.06 7.53
N SER A 68 23.64 0.37 8.65
CA SER A 68 24.62 -0.52 9.28
C SER A 68 24.02 -1.81 9.83
N ASP A 69 22.75 -1.73 10.26
CA ASP A 69 22.01 -2.81 10.94
C ASP A 69 21.30 -3.77 9.99
N CYS A 70 21.50 -3.62 8.68
CA CYS A 70 21.05 -4.59 7.70
C CYS A 70 22.15 -5.01 6.73
N ARG A 71 21.88 -6.09 5.98
CA ARG A 71 22.73 -6.58 4.90
C ARG A 71 21.86 -7.11 3.77
N VAL A 72 22.10 -6.65 2.56
CA VAL A 72 21.46 -7.20 1.36
C VAL A 72 22.27 -8.43 0.91
N LEU A 73 21.60 -9.58 0.81
CA LEU A 73 22.23 -10.86 0.45
C LEU A 73 21.84 -11.39 -0.92
N ALA A 74 20.72 -10.91 -1.48
CA ALA A 74 20.18 -11.44 -2.72
C ALA A 74 19.40 -10.38 -3.48
N ILE A 75 19.46 -10.46 -4.80
CA ILE A 75 18.70 -9.63 -5.73
C ILE A 75 17.93 -10.55 -6.67
N ALA A 76 16.67 -10.19 -6.98
CA ALA A 76 15.89 -10.81 -8.04
C ALA A 76 15.37 -9.74 -9.00
N ASP A 77 15.63 -9.92 -10.30
CA ASP A 77 15.06 -9.08 -11.37
C ASP A 77 15.00 -9.89 -12.67
N VAL A 78 13.96 -9.67 -13.47
CA VAL A 78 13.74 -10.31 -14.77
C VAL A 78 14.51 -9.63 -15.90
N ASP A 79 15.08 -8.45 -15.65
CA ASP A 79 16.01 -7.76 -16.54
C ASP A 79 17.44 -8.03 -16.08
N ALA A 80 18.20 -8.72 -16.92
CA ALA A 80 19.58 -9.10 -16.61
C ALA A 80 20.51 -7.90 -16.39
N SER A 81 20.25 -6.75 -17.03
CA SER A 81 21.05 -5.54 -16.82
C SER A 81 20.81 -4.99 -15.41
N HIS A 82 19.53 -4.79 -15.02
CA HIS A 82 19.19 -4.35 -13.69
C HIS A 82 19.73 -5.29 -12.59
N LEU A 83 19.57 -6.60 -12.83
CA LEU A 83 20.07 -7.64 -11.91
C LEU A 83 21.57 -7.53 -11.69
N ASN A 84 22.34 -7.50 -12.78
CA ASN A 84 23.81 -7.46 -12.71
C ASN A 84 24.32 -6.17 -12.09
N ASP A 85 23.76 -5.02 -12.47
CA ASP A 85 24.13 -3.72 -11.93
C ASP A 85 23.90 -3.66 -10.40
N ALA A 86 22.75 -4.17 -9.95
CA ALA A 86 22.42 -4.22 -8.53
C ALA A 86 23.33 -5.17 -7.74
N VAL A 87 23.59 -6.36 -8.26
CA VAL A 87 24.54 -7.33 -7.63
C VAL A 87 25.94 -6.76 -7.53
N ASN A 88 26.43 -6.13 -8.61
CA ASN A 88 27.74 -5.48 -8.62
C ASN A 88 27.80 -4.34 -7.57
N LYS A 89 26.74 -3.52 -7.46
CA LYS A 89 26.64 -2.46 -6.45
C LYS A 89 26.72 -3.02 -5.03
N VAL A 90 25.96 -4.09 -4.73
CA VAL A 90 25.98 -4.75 -3.41
C VAL A 90 27.38 -5.29 -3.08
N ASN A 91 27.99 -6.04 -4.03
CA ASN A 91 29.31 -6.62 -3.87
C ASN A 91 30.40 -5.54 -3.66
N ALA A 92 30.34 -4.44 -4.43
CA ALA A 92 31.23 -3.30 -4.26
C ALA A 92 31.05 -2.64 -2.89
N ARG A 93 29.81 -2.49 -2.40
CA ARG A 93 29.52 -1.90 -1.09
C ARG A 93 30.11 -2.70 0.06
N TYR A 94 30.08 -4.04 -0.03
CA TYR A 94 30.57 -4.93 1.03
C TYR A 94 31.98 -5.42 0.78
N GLN A 95 32.59 -5.10 -0.36
CA GLN A 95 33.93 -5.54 -0.78
C GLN A 95 34.04 -7.07 -0.80
N ASP A 96 32.98 -7.75 -1.20
CA ASP A 96 32.93 -9.22 -1.35
C ASP A 96 32.13 -9.62 -2.60
N LYS A 97 31.91 -10.92 -2.80
CA LYS A 97 31.11 -11.49 -3.90
C LYS A 97 29.93 -12.32 -3.38
N GLY A 98 29.41 -11.94 -2.20
CA GLY A 98 28.42 -12.73 -1.48
C GLY A 98 26.98 -12.48 -1.90
N CYS A 99 26.69 -11.49 -2.75
CA CYS A 99 25.32 -11.21 -3.19
C CYS A 99 24.88 -12.23 -4.26
N ALA A 100 23.80 -12.98 -3.97
CA ALA A 100 23.23 -13.93 -4.91
C ALA A 100 22.30 -13.25 -5.92
N ALA A 101 22.34 -13.72 -7.18
CA ALA A 101 21.51 -13.23 -8.27
C ALA A 101 20.43 -14.27 -8.64
N TYR A 102 19.18 -13.82 -8.78
CA TYR A 102 18.04 -14.64 -9.15
C TYR A 102 17.26 -13.98 -10.31
N LYS A 103 16.82 -14.76 -11.28
CA LYS A 103 15.86 -14.30 -12.29
C LYS A 103 14.42 -14.47 -11.80
N ASP A 104 14.21 -15.42 -10.89
CA ASP A 104 12.91 -15.76 -10.31
C ASP A 104 12.90 -15.41 -8.81
N PHE A 105 12.00 -14.51 -8.42
CA PHE A 105 11.84 -14.11 -7.02
C PHE A 105 11.44 -15.26 -6.10
N ARG A 106 10.80 -16.31 -6.63
CA ARG A 106 10.38 -17.48 -5.86
C ARG A 106 11.59 -18.21 -5.26
N GLU A 107 12.68 -18.32 -6.02
CA GLU A 107 13.94 -18.89 -5.54
C GLU A 107 14.55 -18.04 -4.41
N LEU A 108 14.54 -16.70 -4.57
CA LEU A 108 15.01 -15.79 -3.54
C LEU A 108 14.23 -15.95 -2.24
N ILE A 109 12.91 -16.03 -2.31
CA ILE A 109 12.04 -16.14 -1.13
C ILE A 109 12.28 -17.45 -0.34
N THR A 110 12.68 -18.54 -1.00
CA THR A 110 12.96 -19.82 -0.34
C THR A 110 14.21 -19.79 0.54
N ARG A 111 15.08 -18.81 0.42
CA ARG A 111 16.29 -18.71 1.23
C ARG A 111 15.98 -18.61 2.71
N ALA A 112 16.53 -19.54 3.49
CA ALA A 112 16.33 -19.59 4.95
C ALA A 112 17.08 -18.47 5.69
N ASP A 113 18.17 -17.95 5.12
CA ASP A 113 19.00 -16.91 5.69
C ASP A 113 18.47 -15.48 5.51
N LEU A 114 17.38 -15.27 4.78
CA LEU A 114 16.73 -13.97 4.68
C LEU A 114 15.69 -13.78 5.81
N ASP A 115 15.75 -12.63 6.47
CA ASP A 115 14.75 -12.18 7.44
C ASP A 115 13.59 -11.43 6.74
N ALA A 116 13.91 -10.65 5.71
CA ALA A 116 12.97 -9.77 5.04
C ALA A 116 13.20 -9.66 3.54
N VAL A 117 12.20 -9.14 2.83
CA VAL A 117 12.29 -8.78 1.42
C VAL A 117 11.88 -7.34 1.19
N CYS A 118 12.51 -6.69 0.20
CA CYS A 118 12.12 -5.40 -0.36
C CYS A 118 11.54 -5.64 -1.75
N ILE A 119 10.25 -5.33 -1.95
CA ILE A 119 9.52 -5.54 -3.19
C ILE A 119 9.30 -4.17 -3.86
N SER A 120 9.87 -3.99 -5.06
CA SER A 120 9.78 -2.75 -5.82
C SER A 120 9.50 -3.03 -7.31
N THR A 121 8.68 -4.01 -7.56
CA THR A 121 8.18 -4.42 -8.89
C THR A 121 7.15 -3.41 -9.41
N PRO A 122 6.69 -3.51 -10.68
CA PRO A 122 5.49 -2.82 -11.14
C PRO A 122 4.23 -3.24 -10.35
N ASP A 123 3.19 -2.37 -10.32
CA ASP A 123 1.99 -2.52 -9.48
C ASP A 123 1.34 -3.91 -9.58
N HIS A 124 1.23 -4.45 -10.80
CA HIS A 124 0.57 -5.74 -11.05
C HIS A 124 1.31 -6.95 -10.47
N TRP A 125 2.54 -6.74 -10.00
CA TRP A 125 3.34 -7.78 -9.38
C TRP A 125 3.40 -7.68 -7.84
N HIS A 126 2.91 -6.60 -7.21
CA HIS A 126 3.11 -6.40 -5.76
C HIS A 126 2.52 -7.54 -4.92
N SER A 127 1.31 -8.01 -5.26
CA SER A 127 0.56 -8.95 -4.42
C SER A 127 1.18 -10.35 -4.34
N ILE A 128 1.58 -10.92 -5.45
CA ILE A 128 2.07 -12.31 -5.51
C ILE A 128 3.35 -12.50 -4.68
N PRO A 129 4.47 -11.76 -4.91
CA PRO A 129 5.66 -11.92 -4.11
C PRO A 129 5.47 -11.51 -2.65
N ALA A 130 4.59 -10.54 -2.35
CA ALA A 130 4.30 -10.15 -0.97
C ALA A 130 3.58 -11.26 -0.19
N ILE A 131 2.56 -11.89 -0.78
CA ILE A 131 1.84 -13.02 -0.18
C ILE A 131 2.79 -14.23 -0.03
N ALA A 132 3.59 -14.53 -1.06
CA ALA A 132 4.57 -15.61 -1.00
C ALA A 132 5.61 -15.38 0.10
N ALA A 133 6.13 -14.15 0.23
CA ALA A 133 7.07 -13.78 1.29
C ALA A 133 6.45 -13.89 2.69
N ALA A 134 5.21 -13.41 2.87
CA ALA A 134 4.50 -13.56 4.13
C ALA A 134 4.32 -15.03 4.53
N ASN A 135 3.92 -15.87 3.58
CA ASN A 135 3.75 -17.31 3.80
C ASN A 135 5.08 -18.02 4.08
N ALA A 136 6.18 -17.55 3.50
CA ALA A 136 7.54 -18.03 3.78
C ALA A 136 8.15 -17.45 5.09
N GLY A 137 7.37 -16.69 5.85
CA GLY A 137 7.80 -16.13 7.14
C GLY A 137 8.72 -14.93 7.04
N LYS A 138 8.81 -14.25 5.87
CA LYS A 138 9.62 -13.06 5.67
C LYS A 138 8.86 -11.81 6.08
N ASP A 139 9.55 -10.83 6.64
CA ASP A 139 9.03 -9.48 6.83
C ASP A 139 9.16 -8.70 5.50
N ILE A 140 8.33 -7.69 5.28
CA ILE A 140 8.13 -7.14 3.94
C ILE A 140 8.19 -5.61 3.95
N PHE A 141 9.08 -5.06 3.15
CA PHE A 141 8.99 -3.70 2.63
C PHE A 141 8.44 -3.78 1.21
N CYS A 142 7.36 -3.07 0.91
CA CYS A 142 6.77 -3.08 -0.43
C CYS A 142 6.47 -1.66 -0.90
N GLU A 143 6.78 -1.37 -2.17
CA GLU A 143 6.45 -0.08 -2.75
C GLU A 143 4.93 0.18 -2.83
N LYS A 144 4.59 1.45 -2.92
CA LYS A 144 3.24 1.96 -3.20
C LYS A 144 2.99 1.95 -4.73
N PRO A 145 1.72 1.88 -5.19
CA PRO A 145 0.52 1.55 -4.43
C PRO A 145 0.58 0.13 -3.89
N LEU A 146 -0.12 -0.16 -2.80
CA LEU A 146 -0.07 -1.49 -2.19
C LEU A 146 -0.36 -2.60 -3.19
N SER A 147 -1.39 -2.42 -4.02
CA SER A 147 -1.87 -3.44 -4.95
C SER A 147 -2.46 -2.83 -6.22
N HIS A 148 -2.56 -3.65 -7.27
CA HIS A 148 -3.14 -3.27 -8.55
C HIS A 148 -4.68 -3.35 -8.56
N THR A 149 -5.27 -4.17 -7.70
CA THR A 149 -6.72 -4.25 -7.46
C THR A 149 -7.02 -4.22 -5.97
N LEU A 150 -8.29 -3.89 -5.62
CA LEU A 150 -8.67 -3.81 -4.22
C LEU A 150 -8.61 -5.18 -3.53
N ASN A 151 -9.05 -6.25 -4.19
CA ASN A 151 -9.04 -7.59 -3.62
C ASN A 151 -7.63 -8.16 -3.44
N GLU A 152 -6.67 -7.78 -4.29
CA GLU A 152 -5.25 -8.07 -4.04
C GLU A 152 -4.78 -7.45 -2.72
N GLY A 153 -5.14 -6.20 -2.47
CA GLY A 153 -4.82 -5.53 -1.21
C GLY A 153 -5.42 -6.23 0.01
N ILE A 154 -6.67 -6.71 -0.07
CA ILE A 154 -7.30 -7.51 0.98
C ILE A 154 -6.49 -8.79 1.23
N ALA A 155 -6.16 -9.54 0.17
CA ALA A 155 -5.38 -10.78 0.29
C ALA A 155 -3.99 -10.56 0.89
N MET A 156 -3.34 -9.43 0.57
CA MET A 156 -2.05 -9.05 1.17
C MET A 156 -2.19 -8.76 2.67
N VAL A 157 -3.23 -8.00 3.08
CA VAL A 157 -3.52 -7.75 4.51
C VAL A 157 -3.70 -9.06 5.26
N GLU A 158 -4.55 -9.95 4.74
CA GLU A 158 -4.84 -11.26 5.34
C GLU A 158 -3.58 -12.12 5.47
N ALA A 159 -2.74 -12.17 4.44
CA ALA A 159 -1.50 -12.96 4.45
C ALA A 159 -0.50 -12.43 5.49
N VAL A 160 -0.31 -11.12 5.56
CA VAL A 160 0.61 -10.48 6.51
C VAL A 160 0.14 -10.70 7.95
N GLN A 161 -1.16 -10.49 8.23
CA GLN A 161 -1.74 -10.67 9.55
C GLN A 161 -1.72 -12.14 10.01
N ARG A 162 -2.17 -13.07 9.15
CA ARG A 162 -2.18 -14.51 9.43
C ARG A 162 -0.79 -15.03 9.81
N ASN A 163 0.25 -14.51 9.15
CA ASN A 163 1.62 -14.93 9.38
C ASN A 163 2.37 -14.07 10.42
N GLY A 164 1.75 -13.02 10.98
CA GLY A 164 2.36 -12.13 11.96
C GLY A 164 3.63 -11.44 11.46
N ARG A 165 3.63 -11.01 10.18
CA ARG A 165 4.82 -10.38 9.57
C ARG A 165 4.83 -8.87 9.81
N ILE A 166 6.04 -8.33 9.95
CA ILE A 166 6.26 -6.88 9.90
C ILE A 166 6.12 -6.45 8.44
N TRP A 167 5.37 -5.39 8.25
CA TRP A 167 5.15 -4.77 6.95
C TRP A 167 5.43 -3.28 7.01
N GLN A 168 6.08 -2.75 5.97
CA GLN A 168 6.17 -1.32 5.72
C GLN A 168 5.94 -1.03 4.24
N THR A 169 5.06 -0.07 3.96
CA THR A 169 4.82 0.42 2.60
C THR A 169 5.74 1.59 2.27
N GLY A 170 6.16 1.73 1.02
CA GLY A 170 6.99 2.84 0.52
C GLY A 170 6.33 4.23 0.56
N SER A 171 5.40 4.46 1.49
CA SER A 171 4.73 5.75 1.75
C SER A 171 5.61 6.66 2.61
N TRP A 172 6.81 6.95 2.14
CA TRP A 172 7.87 7.63 2.88
C TRP A 172 7.54 9.05 3.37
N GLN A 173 6.47 9.69 2.85
CA GLN A 173 6.03 11.00 3.31
C GLN A 173 5.71 11.02 4.80
N ARG A 174 5.19 9.94 5.40
CA ARG A 174 4.98 9.83 6.85
C ARG A 174 6.26 9.93 7.66
N SER A 175 7.42 9.63 7.07
CA SER A 175 8.73 9.75 7.73
C SER A 175 9.30 11.18 7.67
N GLN A 176 8.57 12.16 7.12
CA GLN A 176 9.01 13.54 7.01
C GLN A 176 8.25 14.46 7.97
N ASN A 177 8.98 15.41 8.57
CA ASN A 177 8.45 16.30 9.60
C ASN A 177 7.29 17.18 9.11
N PHE A 178 7.32 17.72 7.89
CA PHE A 178 6.24 18.58 7.38
C PHE A 178 4.89 17.88 7.38
N PHE A 179 4.86 16.63 6.91
CA PHE A 179 3.63 15.83 6.88
C PHE A 179 3.17 15.44 8.29
N ARG A 180 4.11 15.11 9.18
CA ARG A 180 3.80 14.80 10.58
C ARG A 180 3.23 16.03 11.30
N TRP A 181 3.86 17.20 11.17
CA TRP A 181 3.34 18.43 11.79
C TRP A 181 1.97 18.80 11.26
N ALA A 182 1.71 18.64 9.95
CA ALA A 182 0.39 18.89 9.38
C ALA A 182 -0.67 17.96 10.00
N ALA A 183 -0.39 16.66 10.08
CA ALA A 183 -1.29 15.69 10.72
C ALA A 183 -1.47 15.98 12.24
N GLU A 184 -0.41 16.36 12.95
CA GLU A 184 -0.47 16.74 14.35
C GLU A 184 -1.32 18.01 14.58
N LEU A 185 -1.23 19.03 13.71
CA LEU A 185 -2.10 20.22 13.77
C LEU A 185 -3.57 19.82 13.62
N VAL A 186 -3.89 18.95 12.68
CA VAL A 186 -5.24 18.43 12.47
C VAL A 186 -5.72 17.66 13.70
N GLN A 187 -4.95 16.70 14.17
CA GLN A 187 -5.34 15.83 15.28
C GLN A 187 -5.37 16.55 16.64
N ASN A 188 -4.60 17.61 16.83
CA ASN A 188 -4.66 18.45 18.03
C ASN A 188 -5.78 19.50 17.99
N GLY A 189 -6.61 19.53 16.92
CA GLY A 189 -7.84 20.30 16.87
C GLY A 189 -7.68 21.77 16.46
N TYR A 190 -6.54 22.17 15.88
CA TYR A 190 -6.31 23.57 15.45
C TYR A 190 -7.34 24.07 14.43
N LEU A 191 -7.91 23.14 13.62
CA LEU A 191 -8.91 23.48 12.61
C LEU A 191 -10.36 23.42 13.14
N GLY A 192 -10.56 22.95 14.38
CA GLY A 192 -11.86 22.53 14.86
C GLY A 192 -12.33 21.25 14.13
N LYS A 193 -13.64 21.08 13.93
CA LYS A 193 -14.18 19.92 13.22
C LYS A 193 -13.83 20.01 11.73
N VAL A 194 -12.98 19.11 11.23
CA VAL A 194 -12.70 19.01 9.81
C VAL A 194 -13.98 18.64 9.05
N THR A 195 -14.31 19.39 8.03
CA THR A 195 -15.49 19.16 7.18
C THR A 195 -15.13 18.78 5.75
N ARG A 196 -13.94 19.18 5.28
CA ARG A 196 -13.46 18.89 3.93
C ARG A 196 -11.97 18.59 3.94
N VAL A 197 -11.57 17.62 3.12
CA VAL A 197 -10.17 17.33 2.81
C VAL A 197 -9.99 17.35 1.30
N GLU A 198 -8.95 18.00 0.82
CA GLU A 198 -8.57 18.08 -0.58
C GLU A 198 -7.26 17.34 -0.78
N VAL A 199 -7.24 16.40 -1.73
CA VAL A 199 -6.07 15.60 -2.11
C VAL A 199 -5.78 15.87 -3.58
N GLY A 200 -4.79 16.73 -3.84
CA GLY A 200 -4.37 17.08 -5.20
C GLY A 200 -3.27 16.14 -5.68
N LEU A 201 -3.51 15.45 -6.78
CA LEU A 201 -2.58 14.51 -7.40
C LEU A 201 -2.15 15.01 -8.79
N PRO A 202 -0.99 14.58 -9.31
CA PRO A 202 -0.62 14.82 -10.69
C PRO A 202 -1.61 14.20 -11.67
N SER A 203 -1.56 14.64 -12.91
CA SER A 203 -2.44 14.21 -14.00
C SER A 203 -1.64 13.94 -15.27
N GLY A 204 -2.31 13.38 -16.29
CA GLY A 204 -1.70 13.03 -17.56
C GLY A 204 -0.74 11.85 -17.46
N HIS A 205 0.08 11.71 -18.49
CA HIS A 205 1.09 10.66 -18.61
C HIS A 205 2.47 11.28 -18.84
N ALA A 206 3.32 11.26 -17.83
CA ALA A 206 4.70 11.71 -17.97
C ALA A 206 5.52 10.66 -18.71
N ASP A 207 6.20 11.02 -19.77
CA ASP A 207 7.05 10.08 -20.52
C ASP A 207 8.42 9.90 -19.86
N PHE A 208 8.47 9.03 -18.88
CA PHE A 208 9.70 8.70 -18.16
C PHE A 208 10.72 7.88 -19.00
N GLY A 209 10.24 7.27 -20.10
CA GLY A 209 11.07 6.46 -21.01
C GLY A 209 11.58 7.23 -22.22
N GLY A 210 11.10 8.48 -22.45
CA GLY A 210 11.49 9.28 -23.62
C GLY A 210 11.03 8.64 -24.96
N THR A 211 9.88 7.95 -24.96
CA THR A 211 9.39 7.21 -26.12
C THR A 211 8.47 8.02 -27.03
N GLY A 212 7.99 9.17 -26.54
CA GLY A 212 6.97 9.99 -27.20
C GLY A 212 5.61 9.32 -27.35
N ASN A 213 5.44 8.14 -26.73
CA ASN A 213 4.25 7.27 -26.91
C ASN A 213 3.96 6.92 -28.38
N THR A 214 4.98 6.89 -29.22
CA THR A 214 4.88 6.72 -30.68
C THR A 214 5.59 5.47 -31.21
N LYS A 215 6.28 4.74 -30.35
CA LYS A 215 7.03 3.56 -30.76
C LYS A 215 6.09 2.39 -31.08
N PRO A 216 6.32 1.66 -32.16
CA PRO A 216 5.54 0.46 -32.49
C PRO A 216 5.85 -0.69 -31.54
N ASN A 217 5.02 -1.74 -31.60
CA ASN A 217 5.36 -3.01 -31.01
C ASN A 217 6.64 -3.58 -31.64
N GLY A 218 7.42 -4.30 -30.88
CA GLY A 218 8.69 -4.91 -31.32
C GLY A 218 9.05 -6.11 -30.46
N GLU A 219 10.31 -6.48 -30.49
CA GLU A 219 10.85 -7.54 -29.63
C GLU A 219 11.35 -6.97 -28.30
N PRO A 220 11.22 -7.71 -27.19
CA PRO A 220 11.81 -7.33 -25.92
C PRO A 220 13.33 -7.16 -26.04
N PRO A 221 13.95 -6.28 -25.25
CA PRO A 221 15.40 -6.17 -25.19
C PRO A 221 16.05 -7.51 -24.81
N ALA A 222 17.22 -7.81 -25.38
CA ALA A 222 17.98 -8.98 -25.03
C ALA A 222 18.27 -9.01 -23.53
N GLY A 223 18.07 -10.17 -22.89
CA GLY A 223 18.27 -10.34 -21.44
C GLY A 223 17.06 -10.02 -20.57
N VAL A 224 15.94 -9.61 -21.16
CA VAL A 224 14.66 -9.41 -20.46
C VAL A 224 13.77 -10.63 -20.63
N ASP A 225 13.34 -11.24 -19.54
CA ASP A 225 12.27 -12.25 -19.55
C ASP A 225 10.91 -11.52 -19.58
N TYR A 226 10.42 -11.25 -20.81
CA TYR A 226 9.19 -10.48 -20.98
C TYR A 226 7.94 -11.24 -20.57
N ASP A 227 7.92 -12.57 -20.74
CA ASP A 227 6.80 -13.40 -20.29
C ASP A 227 6.65 -13.32 -18.77
N PHE A 228 7.76 -13.42 -18.05
CA PHE A 228 7.78 -13.26 -16.60
C PHE A 228 7.56 -11.81 -16.18
N TRP A 229 8.06 -10.82 -16.95
CA TRP A 229 7.79 -9.41 -16.67
C TRP A 229 6.29 -9.09 -16.73
N ILE A 230 5.55 -9.56 -17.75
CA ILE A 230 4.08 -9.45 -17.84
C ILE A 230 3.40 -10.25 -16.72
N GLY A 231 3.87 -11.45 -16.43
CA GLY A 231 3.42 -12.27 -15.30
C GLY A 231 1.90 -12.43 -15.21
N PRO A 232 1.27 -11.96 -14.11
CA PRO A 232 -0.17 -12.09 -13.87
C PRO A 232 -1.04 -11.20 -14.78
N ALA A 233 -0.48 -10.18 -15.40
CA ALA A 233 -1.20 -9.32 -16.33
C ALA A 233 -1.52 -10.08 -17.63
N GLN A 234 -2.54 -9.62 -18.36
CA GLN A 234 -2.88 -10.23 -19.65
C GLN A 234 -1.73 -10.03 -20.63
N MET A 235 -1.39 -11.09 -21.39
CA MET A 235 -0.31 -11.03 -22.38
C MET A 235 -0.61 -9.97 -23.44
N MET A 236 0.37 -9.15 -23.72
CA MET A 236 0.38 -8.13 -24.76
C MET A 236 1.70 -8.20 -25.53
N PRO A 237 1.72 -7.87 -26.83
CA PRO A 237 2.98 -7.71 -27.55
C PRO A 237 3.89 -6.70 -26.84
N PHE A 238 5.20 -6.91 -26.88
CA PHE A 238 6.13 -5.94 -26.32
C PHE A 238 5.99 -4.58 -27.01
N ASN A 239 5.97 -3.53 -26.19
CA ASN A 239 5.98 -2.15 -26.68
C ASN A 239 6.85 -1.29 -25.76
N PRO A 240 7.89 -0.60 -26.25
CA PRO A 240 8.78 0.20 -25.42
C PRO A 240 8.08 1.37 -24.72
N CYS A 241 6.93 1.84 -25.25
CA CYS A 241 6.17 2.92 -24.62
C CYS A 241 5.49 2.53 -23.29
N ARG A 242 5.30 1.24 -23.01
CA ARG A 242 4.73 0.74 -21.76
C ARG A 242 5.68 -0.17 -20.98
N PHE A 243 6.97 -0.10 -21.28
CA PHE A 243 7.98 -0.91 -20.61
C PHE A 243 8.77 -0.09 -19.59
N HIS A 244 9.42 -0.73 -18.61
CA HIS A 244 10.11 -0.09 -17.49
C HIS A 244 9.23 0.99 -16.82
N LYS A 245 9.69 2.22 -16.66
CA LYS A 245 9.02 3.31 -15.93
C LYS A 245 7.62 3.62 -16.43
N ASN A 246 7.36 3.47 -17.74
CA ASN A 246 6.09 3.82 -18.39
C ASN A 246 5.01 2.72 -18.26
N TRP A 247 5.29 1.57 -17.61
CA TRP A 247 4.27 0.58 -17.27
C TRP A 247 3.10 1.16 -16.49
N ARG A 248 3.31 2.26 -15.80
CA ARG A 248 2.33 3.01 -15.02
C ARG A 248 1.12 3.45 -15.82
N TRP A 249 1.33 3.73 -17.11
CA TRP A 249 0.32 4.35 -17.97
C TRP A 249 -0.57 3.36 -18.71
N ASN A 250 -0.30 2.08 -18.57
CA ASN A 250 -1.17 1.02 -19.11
C ASN A 250 -1.91 0.31 -17.97
N TYR A 251 -3.24 0.31 -18.03
CA TYR A 251 -4.08 -0.23 -16.97
C TYR A 251 -3.91 -1.74 -16.76
N ASN A 252 -3.28 -2.46 -17.68
CA ASN A 252 -2.93 -3.86 -17.49
C ASN A 252 -1.81 -4.07 -16.47
N THR A 253 -0.92 -3.09 -16.30
CA THR A 253 0.29 -3.18 -15.47
C THR A 253 0.39 -2.13 -14.37
N GLY A 254 -0.38 -1.03 -14.46
CA GLY A 254 -0.39 0.05 -13.46
C GLY A 254 -1.70 0.83 -13.45
N GLY A 255 -1.89 1.68 -12.46
CA GLY A 255 -3.12 2.44 -12.23
C GLY A 255 -3.03 3.93 -12.58
N GLY A 256 -2.02 4.35 -13.36
CA GLY A 256 -1.83 5.76 -13.76
C GLY A 256 -1.45 6.67 -12.60
N GLN A 257 -1.54 7.98 -12.82
CA GLN A 257 -1.23 8.99 -11.79
C GLN A 257 -2.10 8.82 -10.54
N LEU A 258 -3.35 8.40 -10.70
CA LEU A 258 -4.24 8.18 -9.57
C LEU A 258 -3.63 7.20 -8.58
N MET A 259 -3.28 5.99 -9.04
CA MET A 259 -2.76 4.96 -8.14
C MET A 259 -1.29 5.18 -7.79
N ASP A 260 -0.48 5.74 -8.68
CA ASP A 260 0.93 6.07 -8.38
C ASP A 260 1.07 7.09 -7.23
N TRP A 261 0.09 8.00 -7.07
CA TRP A 261 0.14 9.07 -6.06
C TRP A 261 -0.84 8.94 -4.89
N ILE A 262 -1.86 8.09 -5.00
CA ILE A 262 -2.86 7.91 -3.93
C ILE A 262 -2.20 7.48 -2.61
N GLY A 263 -1.25 6.56 -2.66
CA GLY A 263 -0.50 6.07 -1.51
C GLY A 263 0.44 7.10 -0.88
N HIS A 264 0.57 8.28 -1.48
CA HIS A 264 1.30 9.40 -0.93
C HIS A 264 0.37 10.40 -0.23
N HIS A 265 -0.53 11.06 -0.97
CA HIS A 265 -1.29 12.19 -0.43
C HIS A 265 -2.60 11.78 0.24
N CYS A 266 -3.28 10.73 -0.24
CA CYS A 266 -4.46 10.21 0.47
C CYS A 266 -4.05 9.50 1.78
N ASP A 267 -2.89 8.87 1.80
CA ASP A 267 -2.30 8.31 3.03
C ASP A 267 -2.08 9.39 4.09
N ILE A 268 -1.58 10.55 3.69
CA ILE A 268 -1.42 11.71 4.59
C ILE A 268 -2.79 12.28 5.03
N ALA A 269 -3.77 12.33 4.10
CA ALA A 269 -5.13 12.75 4.43
C ALA A 269 -5.74 11.86 5.53
N HIS A 270 -5.60 10.54 5.40
CA HIS A 270 -6.05 9.58 6.40
C HIS A 270 -5.30 9.74 7.72
N TRP A 271 -3.98 9.98 7.68
CA TRP A 271 -3.20 10.20 8.90
C TRP A 271 -3.72 11.37 9.73
N GLY A 272 -4.10 12.49 9.09
CA GLY A 272 -4.73 13.62 9.78
C GLY A 272 -6.13 13.32 10.32
N LEU A 273 -6.91 12.48 9.61
CA LEU A 273 -8.26 12.08 10.00
C LEU A 273 -8.31 10.96 11.06
N ALA A 274 -7.21 10.28 11.31
CA ALA A 274 -7.11 9.16 12.26
C ALA A 274 -7.14 9.63 13.71
N SER A 275 -8.26 10.23 14.11
CA SER A 275 -8.48 10.76 15.45
C SER A 275 -9.93 10.51 15.89
N PRO A 276 -10.16 10.15 17.17
CA PRO A 276 -11.51 9.95 17.71
C PRO A 276 -12.44 11.14 17.50
N GLN A 277 -11.91 12.38 17.52
CA GLN A 277 -12.70 13.60 17.33
C GLN A 277 -13.37 13.71 15.97
N PHE A 278 -12.84 13.03 14.92
CA PHE A 278 -13.43 13.04 13.60
C PHE A 278 -14.35 11.84 13.35
N GLY A 279 -14.35 10.83 14.25
CA GLY A 279 -15.16 9.63 14.11
C GLY A 279 -14.87 8.81 12.86
N CYS A 280 -13.72 9.06 12.23
CA CYS A 280 -13.28 8.33 11.02
C CYS A 280 -12.61 6.99 11.34
N GLY A 281 -12.46 6.69 12.63
CA GLY A 281 -11.81 5.48 13.11
C GLY A 281 -10.30 5.64 13.30
N PRO A 282 -9.62 4.58 13.77
CA PRO A 282 -8.17 4.52 13.82
C PRO A 282 -7.56 4.52 12.40
N ASP A 283 -6.27 4.76 12.31
CA ASP A 283 -5.53 4.91 11.05
C ASP A 283 -5.71 3.74 10.06
N ASP A 284 -5.82 2.52 10.57
CA ASP A 284 -6.04 1.30 9.80
C ASP A 284 -7.52 1.02 9.46
N ALA A 285 -8.43 1.90 9.83
CA ALA A 285 -9.85 1.78 9.57
C ALA A 285 -10.47 3.00 8.87
N VAL A 286 -9.71 4.09 8.68
CA VAL A 286 -10.18 5.30 7.97
C VAL A 286 -10.58 4.95 6.54
N GLY A 287 -11.76 5.39 6.10
CA GLY A 287 -12.22 5.15 4.75
C GLY A 287 -13.61 5.72 4.46
N PRO A 288 -14.01 5.78 3.18
CA PRO A 288 -15.30 6.30 2.75
C PRO A 288 -16.46 5.34 3.03
N SER A 289 -17.68 5.86 3.04
CA SER A 289 -18.93 5.10 2.97
C SER A 289 -19.61 5.21 1.59
N GLU A 290 -19.30 6.26 0.84
CA GLU A 290 -19.86 6.51 -0.50
C GLU A 290 -18.79 7.18 -1.37
N VAL A 291 -18.71 6.79 -2.64
CA VAL A 291 -17.75 7.31 -3.61
C VAL A 291 -18.42 7.57 -4.94
N SER A 292 -18.28 8.78 -5.47
CA SER A 292 -18.62 9.14 -6.83
C SER A 292 -17.40 9.68 -7.56
N ALA A 293 -17.33 9.51 -8.88
CA ALA A 293 -16.17 9.97 -9.64
C ALA A 293 -16.51 10.25 -11.10
N THR A 294 -15.73 11.18 -11.66
CA THR A 294 -15.59 11.39 -13.10
C THR A 294 -14.13 11.27 -13.49
N ALA A 295 -13.84 10.76 -14.68
CA ALA A 295 -12.48 10.68 -15.19
C ALA A 295 -12.46 10.78 -16.72
N GLU A 296 -11.35 11.29 -17.27
CA GLU A 296 -11.07 11.31 -18.70
C GLU A 296 -10.05 10.20 -19.01
N PHE A 297 -10.38 9.37 -19.99
CA PHE A 297 -9.53 8.27 -20.42
C PHE A 297 -9.14 8.45 -21.89
N PRO A 298 -7.92 8.07 -22.30
CA PRO A 298 -7.60 7.86 -23.70
C PRO A 298 -8.46 6.75 -24.34
N ALA A 299 -8.32 6.54 -25.65
CA ALA A 299 -8.93 5.40 -26.32
C ALA A 299 -8.52 4.08 -25.66
N LYS A 300 -9.43 3.08 -25.61
CA LYS A 300 -9.20 1.81 -24.91
C LYS A 300 -8.00 1.00 -25.46
N ASP A 301 -7.72 1.16 -26.74
CA ASP A 301 -6.61 0.51 -27.45
C ASP A 301 -5.32 1.33 -27.41
N ALA A 302 -5.33 2.52 -26.81
CA ALA A 302 -4.13 3.32 -26.64
C ALA A 302 -3.09 2.59 -25.77
N VAL A 303 -1.81 2.74 -26.11
CA VAL A 303 -0.71 2.16 -25.34
C VAL A 303 -0.72 2.69 -23.90
N TRP A 304 -0.98 3.98 -23.74
CA TRP A 304 -1.23 4.62 -22.44
C TRP A 304 -2.73 4.86 -22.30
N ASN A 305 -3.40 4.10 -21.48
CA ASN A 305 -4.86 4.05 -21.37
C ASN A 305 -5.40 4.25 -19.94
N THR A 306 -4.54 4.60 -18.98
CA THR A 306 -5.01 5.01 -17.65
C THR A 306 -5.62 6.41 -17.68
N ALA A 307 -6.40 6.76 -16.66
CA ALA A 307 -7.03 8.08 -16.57
C ALA A 307 -6.02 9.22 -16.66
N THR A 308 -6.29 10.21 -17.51
CA THR A 308 -5.47 11.43 -17.66
C THR A 308 -5.93 12.56 -16.75
N LYS A 309 -7.23 12.58 -16.41
CA LYS A 309 -7.81 13.47 -15.41
C LYS A 309 -8.83 12.69 -14.59
N PHE A 310 -9.00 13.07 -13.35
CA PHE A 310 -9.97 12.44 -12.44
C PHE A 310 -10.38 13.42 -11.34
N HIS A 311 -11.67 13.31 -10.94
CA HIS A 311 -12.27 13.99 -9.81
C HIS A 311 -13.12 12.96 -9.05
N ILE A 312 -12.76 12.70 -7.80
CA ILE A 312 -13.38 11.69 -6.95
C ILE A 312 -13.88 12.38 -5.69
N GLU A 313 -15.16 12.19 -5.38
CA GLU A 313 -15.78 12.66 -4.14
C GLU A 313 -16.11 11.48 -3.24
N CYS A 314 -15.64 11.55 -2.00
CA CYS A 314 -15.80 10.51 -1.00
C CYS A 314 -16.50 11.07 0.23
N LYS A 315 -17.61 10.46 0.65
CA LYS A 315 -18.24 10.75 1.94
C LYS A 315 -17.62 9.87 3.02
N TYR A 316 -17.15 10.50 4.05
CA TYR A 316 -16.58 9.85 5.23
C TYR A 316 -17.54 10.00 6.43
N PRO A 317 -17.34 9.23 7.52
CA PRO A 317 -18.09 9.43 8.76
C PRO A 317 -18.07 10.88 9.24
N ASN A 318 -19.06 11.27 10.05
CA ASN A 318 -19.22 12.63 10.60
C ASN A 318 -19.29 13.75 9.55
N ALA A 319 -19.79 13.44 8.37
CA ALA A 319 -19.97 14.40 7.26
C ALA A 319 -18.65 15.03 6.75
N VAL A 320 -17.52 14.34 6.92
CA VAL A 320 -16.28 14.75 6.27
C VAL A 320 -16.36 14.41 4.79
N ASN A 321 -16.14 15.40 3.93
CA ASN A 321 -16.04 15.21 2.48
C ASN A 321 -14.56 15.21 2.06
N VAL A 322 -14.09 14.12 1.45
CA VAL A 322 -12.73 14.01 0.90
C VAL A 322 -12.80 14.04 -0.62
N VAL A 323 -12.14 15.03 -1.22
CA VAL A 323 -12.07 15.20 -2.67
C VAL A 323 -10.65 14.87 -3.13
N ILE A 324 -10.54 13.97 -4.11
CA ILE A 324 -9.26 13.57 -4.70
C ILE A 324 -9.31 13.93 -6.18
N ALA A 325 -8.42 14.81 -6.62
CA ALA A 325 -8.47 15.30 -8.00
C ALA A 325 -7.09 15.45 -8.64
N GLY A 326 -7.05 15.28 -9.95
CA GLY A 326 -5.89 15.55 -10.80
C GLY A 326 -6.32 16.02 -12.18
N GLY A 327 -5.72 17.12 -12.67
CA GLY A 327 -5.89 17.61 -14.03
C GLY A 327 -7.00 18.64 -14.26
N TYR A 328 -7.85 18.92 -13.28
CA TYR A 328 -8.89 19.94 -13.39
C TYR A 328 -8.50 21.32 -12.85
N GLY A 329 -7.35 21.42 -12.19
CA GLY A 329 -6.82 22.71 -11.67
C GLY A 329 -7.54 23.27 -10.43
N GLU A 330 -8.59 22.60 -9.96
CA GLU A 330 -9.42 23.06 -8.83
C GLU A 330 -8.73 22.83 -7.47
N ILE A 331 -7.92 21.80 -7.37
CA ILE A 331 -7.27 21.37 -6.13
C ILE A 331 -5.76 21.42 -6.31
N LYS A 332 -5.09 22.16 -5.41
CA LYS A 332 -3.64 22.26 -5.38
C LYS A 332 -3.03 20.90 -5.00
N GLY A 333 -1.90 20.54 -5.65
CA GLY A 333 -1.13 19.35 -5.31
C GLY A 333 -0.79 19.28 -3.82
N GLY A 334 -0.83 18.06 -3.27
CA GLY A 334 -0.65 17.83 -1.84
C GLY A 334 -1.94 17.46 -1.12
N THR A 335 -1.95 17.66 0.19
CA THR A 335 -3.11 17.38 1.06
C THR A 335 -3.49 18.62 1.85
N LYS A 336 -4.79 18.97 1.88
CA LYS A 336 -5.31 20.11 2.62
C LYS A 336 -6.53 19.72 3.44
N TRP A 337 -6.52 19.99 4.74
CA TRP A 337 -7.67 19.83 5.62
C TRP A 337 -8.29 21.19 5.91
N ILE A 338 -9.60 21.26 5.96
CA ILE A 338 -10.39 22.48 6.11
C ILE A 338 -11.44 22.28 7.20
N GLY A 339 -11.46 23.19 8.13
CA GLY A 339 -12.43 23.27 9.22
C GLY A 339 -12.87 24.71 9.51
N PRO A 340 -13.77 24.93 10.47
CA PRO A 340 -14.33 26.26 10.74
C PRO A 340 -13.31 27.29 11.25
N GLN A 341 -12.18 26.83 11.82
CA GLN A 341 -11.13 27.73 12.32
C GLN A 341 -10.05 28.02 11.29
N GLY A 342 -10.05 27.32 10.16
CA GLY A 342 -9.10 27.53 9.07
C GLY A 342 -8.70 26.25 8.37
N TRP A 343 -7.51 26.26 7.79
CA TRP A 343 -6.98 25.14 7.01
C TRP A 343 -5.49 24.91 7.22
N VAL A 344 -5.05 23.68 6.97
CA VAL A 344 -3.64 23.30 6.86
C VAL A 344 -3.44 22.58 5.52
N HIS A 345 -2.39 22.92 4.80
CA HIS A 345 -1.96 22.30 3.54
C HIS A 345 -0.52 21.82 3.67
N VAL A 346 -0.23 20.64 3.13
CA VAL A 346 1.13 20.08 3.07
C VAL A 346 1.41 19.42 1.74
N ASP A 347 2.61 19.63 1.25
CA ASP A 347 3.20 18.94 0.11
C ASP A 347 4.68 18.66 0.38
N ARG A 348 5.38 18.06 -0.55
CA ARG A 348 6.82 17.75 -0.42
C ARG A 348 7.64 19.02 -0.19
N GLY A 349 8.29 19.07 0.97
CA GLY A 349 9.13 20.23 1.35
C GLY A 349 8.39 21.49 1.77
N HIS A 350 7.02 21.46 1.86
CA HIS A 350 6.23 22.63 2.15
C HIS A 350 5.04 22.33 3.07
N ILE A 351 4.85 23.18 4.08
CA ILE A 351 3.64 23.22 4.93
C ILE A 351 3.15 24.65 5.02
N ALA A 352 1.84 24.84 4.93
CA ALA A 352 1.17 26.13 5.10
C ALA A 352 -0.12 25.98 5.90
N ALA A 353 -0.52 27.03 6.59
CA ALA A 353 -1.78 27.09 7.32
C ALA A 353 -2.43 28.46 7.14
N SER A 354 -3.75 28.55 7.32
CA SER A 354 -4.47 29.82 7.33
C SER A 354 -3.96 30.79 8.40
N ASN A 355 -3.50 30.23 9.53
CA ASN A 355 -2.74 30.98 10.53
C ASN A 355 -1.29 30.41 10.60
N PRO A 356 -0.28 31.15 10.09
CA PRO A 356 1.10 30.69 10.09
C PRO A 356 1.70 30.44 11.48
N GLU A 357 1.15 31.04 12.53
CA GLU A 357 1.64 30.83 13.90
C GLU A 357 1.42 29.40 14.37
N TRP A 358 0.39 28.71 13.89
CA TRP A 358 0.15 27.29 14.22
C TRP A 358 1.36 26.41 13.92
N ILE A 359 2.09 26.71 12.82
CA ILE A 359 3.27 25.92 12.44
C ILE A 359 4.41 26.17 13.43
N LYS A 360 4.58 27.40 13.91
CA LYS A 360 5.58 27.74 14.93
C LYS A 360 5.22 27.11 16.27
N GLU A 361 3.95 27.16 16.63
CA GLU A 361 3.44 26.58 17.88
C GLU A 361 3.63 25.06 17.91
N ILE A 362 3.25 24.31 16.86
CA ILE A 362 3.41 22.86 16.83
C ILE A 362 4.88 22.45 16.96
N GLN A 363 5.79 23.20 16.32
CA GLN A 363 7.23 22.98 16.41
C GLN A 363 7.79 23.28 17.81
N ALA A 364 7.27 24.35 18.48
CA ALA A 364 7.64 24.69 19.85
C ALA A 364 7.13 23.65 20.84
N GLN A 365 5.89 23.22 20.69
CA GLN A 365 5.27 22.18 21.54
C GLN A 365 5.95 20.82 21.34
N GLU A 366 6.41 20.48 20.12
CA GLU A 366 7.22 19.27 19.91
C GLU A 366 8.50 19.32 20.74
N LYS A 367 9.21 20.47 20.72
CA LYS A 367 10.47 20.65 21.47
C LYS A 367 10.25 20.60 22.99
N SER A 368 9.17 21.20 23.50
CA SER A 368 8.84 21.21 24.93
C SER A 368 8.21 19.91 25.45
N GLY A 369 7.78 19.01 24.53
CA GLY A 369 7.09 17.78 24.91
C GLY A 369 5.60 17.95 25.27
N ASN A 370 5.00 19.12 25.05
CA ASN A 370 3.66 19.49 25.54
C ASN A 370 2.52 19.16 24.54
N LEU A 371 2.79 18.49 23.42
CA LEU A 371 1.75 18.07 22.48
C LEU A 371 0.80 17.05 23.10
N LYS A 372 -0.51 17.32 23.05
CA LYS A 372 -1.56 16.41 23.53
C LYS A 372 -1.60 15.13 22.70
N ILE A 373 -1.55 15.25 21.39
CA ILE A 373 -1.42 14.12 20.45
C ILE A 373 -0.08 14.28 19.75
N ARG A 374 0.84 13.38 20.06
CA ARG A 374 2.16 13.34 19.45
C ARG A 374 2.27 12.10 18.57
N LEU A 375 2.42 12.34 17.28
CA LEU A 375 2.64 11.25 16.32
C LEU A 375 4.08 10.75 16.39
N TYR A 376 4.27 9.49 16.04
CA TYR A 376 5.60 8.88 16.02
C TYR A 376 6.50 9.60 15.02
N LYS A 377 7.72 9.91 15.44
CA LYS A 377 8.76 10.49 14.60
C LYS A 377 9.68 9.39 14.10
N SER A 378 9.61 9.11 12.82
CA SER A 378 10.46 8.11 12.18
C SER A 378 11.93 8.54 12.16
N PRO A 379 12.88 7.63 12.43
CA PRO A 379 14.32 7.89 12.29
C PRO A 379 14.77 7.97 10.82
N GLY A 380 13.89 7.61 9.90
CA GLY A 380 14.12 7.47 8.47
C GLY A 380 13.40 6.24 7.95
N HIS A 381 12.81 6.33 6.75
CA HIS A 381 11.83 5.34 6.29
C HIS A 381 12.40 3.90 6.22
N ALA A 382 13.58 3.72 5.61
CA ALA A 382 14.21 2.41 5.55
C ALA A 382 14.78 1.95 6.91
N GLN A 383 15.32 2.88 7.73
CA GLN A 383 15.82 2.56 9.08
C GLN A 383 14.68 2.05 9.96
N GLU A 384 13.51 2.69 9.92
CA GLU A 384 12.34 2.26 10.68
C GLU A 384 11.91 0.83 10.36
N PHE A 385 11.93 0.45 9.08
CA PHE A 385 11.65 -0.95 8.71
C PHE A 385 12.61 -1.92 9.38
N VAL A 386 13.92 -1.65 9.33
CA VAL A 386 14.96 -2.47 9.97
C VAL A 386 14.74 -2.53 11.48
N ASP A 387 14.48 -1.40 12.13
CA ASP A 387 14.19 -1.31 13.55
C ASP A 387 12.92 -2.09 13.94
N SER A 388 11.89 -2.03 13.10
CA SER A 388 10.64 -2.76 13.31
C SER A 388 10.80 -4.26 13.14
N VAL A 389 11.58 -4.71 12.17
CA VAL A 389 11.93 -6.15 12.01
C VAL A 389 12.63 -6.67 13.27
N LYS A 390 13.58 -5.91 13.83
CA LYS A 390 14.31 -6.29 15.06
C LYS A 390 13.44 -6.25 16.31
N SER A 391 12.65 -5.18 16.47
CA SER A 391 11.84 -4.95 17.67
C SER A 391 10.48 -5.64 17.65
N ARG A 392 10.03 -6.12 16.49
CA ARG A 392 8.68 -6.64 16.22
C ARG A 392 7.56 -5.60 16.47
N LYS A 393 7.89 -4.32 16.52
CA LYS A 393 6.91 -3.25 16.62
C LYS A 393 6.30 -2.93 15.26
N ARG A 394 5.04 -2.50 15.27
CA ARG A 394 4.33 -2.04 14.07
C ARG A 394 5.05 -0.84 13.46
N THR A 395 5.15 -0.81 12.14
CA THR A 395 5.73 0.31 11.39
C THR A 395 4.76 1.48 11.28
N LEU A 396 5.26 2.60 10.78
CA LEU A 396 4.47 3.81 10.53
C LEU A 396 3.47 3.64 9.36
N THR A 397 3.78 2.75 8.40
CA THR A 397 2.97 2.48 7.22
C THR A 397 2.69 0.98 7.05
N PRO A 398 1.98 0.35 8.01
CA PRO A 398 1.66 -1.06 7.94
C PRO A 398 0.66 -1.36 6.82
N VAL A 399 0.50 -2.63 6.50
CA VAL A 399 -0.28 -3.07 5.32
C VAL A 399 -1.74 -2.59 5.33
N GLU A 400 -2.37 -2.57 6.50
CA GLU A 400 -3.76 -2.13 6.67
C GLU A 400 -3.91 -0.63 6.36
N VAL A 401 -2.97 0.18 6.82
CA VAL A 401 -2.94 1.63 6.55
C VAL A 401 -2.79 1.88 5.06
N ALA A 402 -1.85 1.21 4.40
CA ALA A 402 -1.67 1.32 2.96
C ALA A 402 -2.91 0.88 2.19
N HIS A 403 -3.55 -0.22 2.60
CA HIS A 403 -4.78 -0.70 1.99
C HIS A 403 -5.92 0.33 2.12
N ARG A 404 -6.11 0.92 3.30
CA ARG A 404 -7.13 1.94 3.50
C ARG A 404 -6.86 3.22 2.72
N SER A 405 -5.62 3.66 2.65
CA SER A 405 -5.27 4.90 1.97
C SER A 405 -5.42 4.83 0.45
N GLN A 406 -5.32 3.65 -0.17
CA GLN A 406 -5.54 3.48 -1.61
C GLN A 406 -6.99 3.08 -1.98
N THR A 407 -7.79 2.59 -1.03
CA THR A 407 -9.19 2.19 -1.26
C THR A 407 -10.02 3.27 -1.98
N PRO A 408 -9.95 4.57 -1.62
CA PRO A 408 -10.69 5.62 -2.34
C PRO A 408 -10.29 5.74 -3.82
N GLY A 409 -9.03 5.49 -4.16
CA GLY A 409 -8.56 5.50 -5.55
C GLY A 409 -9.14 4.35 -6.36
N HIS A 410 -9.14 3.13 -5.83
CA HIS A 410 -9.77 1.97 -6.48
C HIS A 410 -11.27 2.17 -6.66
N LEU A 411 -11.97 2.60 -5.61
CA LEU A 411 -13.42 2.86 -5.69
C LEU A 411 -13.75 4.01 -6.64
N GLY A 412 -12.92 5.06 -6.65
CA GLY A 412 -13.05 6.19 -7.58
C GLY A 412 -12.86 5.76 -9.03
N TYR A 413 -11.84 4.94 -9.32
CA TYR A 413 -11.68 4.36 -10.65
C TYR A 413 -12.92 3.55 -11.05
N ILE A 414 -13.40 2.65 -10.18
CA ILE A 414 -14.57 1.82 -10.46
C ILE A 414 -15.81 2.70 -10.69
N ALA A 415 -16.06 3.69 -9.82
CA ALA A 415 -17.18 4.62 -9.94
C ALA A 415 -17.18 5.38 -11.28
N SER A 416 -16.00 5.82 -11.73
CA SER A 416 -15.83 6.50 -13.03
C SER A 416 -16.09 5.58 -14.22
N VAL A 417 -15.72 4.31 -14.12
CA VAL A 417 -15.95 3.30 -15.18
C VAL A 417 -17.42 2.91 -15.29
N VAL A 418 -18.10 2.71 -14.15
CA VAL A 418 -19.53 2.34 -14.15
C VAL A 418 -20.48 3.55 -14.26
N GLY A 419 -19.95 4.78 -14.14
CA GLY A 419 -20.69 6.02 -14.31
C GLY A 419 -21.73 6.30 -13.21
N ARG A 420 -21.55 5.80 -12.00
CA ARG A 420 -22.47 5.98 -10.88
C ARG A 420 -21.80 5.92 -9.52
N THR A 421 -22.50 6.48 -8.52
CA THR A 421 -22.06 6.50 -7.13
C THR A 421 -22.06 5.09 -6.53
N LEU A 422 -20.99 4.73 -5.85
CA LEU A 422 -20.84 3.47 -5.13
C LEU A 422 -21.10 3.66 -3.64
N LYS A 423 -21.84 2.74 -3.02
CA LYS A 423 -21.93 2.61 -1.57
C LYS A 423 -20.93 1.55 -1.10
N TRP A 424 -20.13 1.89 -0.11
CA TRP A 424 -19.06 1.05 0.38
C TRP A 424 -19.24 0.69 1.86
N ASN A 425 -19.13 -0.58 2.18
CA ASN A 425 -19.04 -1.05 3.56
C ASN A 425 -17.56 -1.21 3.93
N ALA A 426 -17.00 -0.21 4.61
CA ALA A 426 -15.59 -0.20 4.97
C ALA A 426 -15.20 -1.33 5.95
N ALA A 427 -16.10 -1.77 6.82
CA ALA A 427 -15.84 -2.85 7.76
C ALA A 427 -15.79 -4.23 7.09
N LYS A 428 -16.71 -4.47 6.12
CA LYS A 428 -16.76 -5.71 5.34
C LYS A 428 -15.93 -5.67 4.07
N GLN A 429 -15.45 -4.50 3.70
CA GLN A 429 -14.72 -4.24 2.45
C GLN A 429 -15.50 -4.72 1.20
N GLN A 430 -16.73 -4.26 1.08
CA GLN A 430 -17.66 -4.68 0.03
C GLN A 430 -18.43 -3.51 -0.54
N ILE A 431 -18.65 -3.51 -1.86
CA ILE A 431 -19.60 -2.63 -2.52
C ILE A 431 -21.01 -3.12 -2.21
N ILE A 432 -21.90 -2.20 -1.83
CA ILE A 432 -23.27 -2.52 -1.42
C ILE A 432 -24.19 -2.40 -2.63
N GLY A 433 -24.87 -3.50 -3.00
CA GLY A 433 -25.98 -3.49 -3.95
C GLY A 433 -25.60 -3.30 -5.41
N ASP A 434 -24.33 -3.47 -5.79
CA ASP A 434 -23.85 -3.29 -7.16
C ASP A 434 -22.95 -4.46 -7.61
N ALA A 435 -23.53 -5.43 -8.30
CA ALA A 435 -22.85 -6.64 -8.75
C ALA A 435 -21.87 -6.37 -9.91
N GLU A 436 -22.13 -5.38 -10.76
CA GLU A 436 -21.22 -4.99 -11.86
C GLU A 436 -19.95 -4.35 -11.30
N ALA A 437 -20.09 -3.36 -10.43
CA ALA A 437 -18.97 -2.70 -9.77
C ALA A 437 -18.16 -3.69 -8.90
N THR A 438 -18.83 -4.65 -8.24
CA THR A 438 -18.17 -5.68 -7.41
C THR A 438 -17.20 -6.55 -8.22
N LYS A 439 -17.51 -6.85 -9.48
CA LYS A 439 -16.59 -7.62 -10.35
C LYS A 439 -15.29 -6.86 -10.65
N LEU A 440 -15.32 -5.53 -10.61
CA LEU A 440 -14.15 -4.69 -10.88
C LEU A 440 -13.21 -4.56 -9.67
N LEU A 441 -13.56 -5.11 -8.51
CA LEU A 441 -12.66 -5.21 -7.36
C LEU A 441 -11.48 -6.16 -7.59
N SER A 442 -11.55 -6.99 -8.64
CA SER A 442 -10.52 -7.93 -9.06
C SER A 442 -10.27 -7.84 -10.56
N LYS A 443 -9.12 -8.34 -10.98
CA LYS A 443 -8.79 -8.64 -12.38
C LYS A 443 -8.49 -10.13 -12.52
N THR A 444 -8.85 -10.72 -13.66
CA THR A 444 -8.45 -12.09 -13.98
C THR A 444 -6.95 -12.13 -14.21
N MET A 445 -6.25 -12.92 -13.45
CA MET A 445 -4.82 -13.15 -13.63
C MET A 445 -4.59 -14.14 -14.77
N ARG A 446 -3.50 -13.97 -15.52
CA ARG A 446 -3.04 -14.91 -16.55
C ARG A 446 -2.48 -16.17 -15.88
N ALA A 447 -2.87 -17.34 -16.32
CA ALA A 447 -2.29 -18.58 -15.85
C ALA A 447 -0.76 -18.61 -16.12
N PRO A 448 0.05 -19.22 -15.23
CA PRO A 448 -0.34 -19.97 -14.05
C PRO A 448 -0.52 -19.11 -12.76
N TRP A 449 -0.53 -17.79 -12.87
CA TRP A 449 -0.52 -16.89 -11.72
C TRP A 449 -1.88 -16.80 -11.01
N HIS A 450 -1.84 -16.77 -9.70
CA HIS A 450 -2.99 -16.61 -8.80
C HIS A 450 -2.50 -16.07 -7.44
N LEU A 451 -3.43 -15.60 -6.61
CA LEU A 451 -3.16 -15.17 -5.23
C LEU A 451 -3.10 -16.33 -4.26
#